data_38858d39db3a20d7f4e0c46f57ef1c28
#
_entry.id   38858d39db3a20d7f4e0c46f57ef1c28
#
_cell.length_a   1.000
_cell.length_b   1.000
_cell.length_c   1.000
_cell.angle_alpha   90.00
_cell.angle_beta   90.00
_cell.angle_gamma   90.00
#
_symmetry.space_group_name_H-M   'P 1'
#
loop_
_entity.id
_entity.type
_entity.pdbx_description
1 polymer ?
#
loop_
_entity_poly.entity_id
_entity_poly.type
_entity_poly.pdbx_seq_one_letter_code
_entity_poly.pdbx_strand_id
1 'polypeptide(L)'
;WSQPLGAGRAVLRLPIASAEQPEVAGQRDRLPTRPEFYDFALMHQALPTAALGDRPLKNLGYVVFDTETTGLNAAQGDEIVQIAGVRIVNGRILTGETFERIVHPGRPIPPASVKFHGITDDMVKDKPPIQVVLPQFRNFVADSVLVAHNAAFDLSFLRPKEQEAGIALNNPVLDSQLLAAHVFENIDDNSLDGLAYRLGIDIAGRHTALGDALMTAAVFLRLVELLETRGVTTLNQAIELSNVTVALRR
;
A
#
# COMPACT_ATOMS: atom_id res chain seq x y z
N TRP A 1 -23.41 -47.38 -0.50
CA TRP A 1 -23.59 -48.48 -1.46
C TRP A 1 -22.53 -48.34 -2.54
N SER A 2 -21.56 -49.20 -2.51
CA SER A 2 -20.51 -49.30 -3.53
C SER A 2 -20.96 -50.31 -4.58
N GLN A 3 -21.07 -49.92 -5.84
CA GLN A 3 -21.05 -50.87 -6.96
C GLN A 3 -19.62 -50.97 -7.49
N PRO A 4 -19.09 -52.15 -7.68
CA PRO A 4 -17.76 -52.31 -8.28
C PRO A 4 -17.88 -52.13 -9.79
N LEU A 5 -17.19 -51.09 -10.31
CA LEU A 5 -16.86 -50.99 -11.73
C LEU A 5 -15.63 -51.84 -11.98
N GLY A 6 -15.72 -52.75 -12.97
CA GLY A 6 -14.67 -53.70 -13.30
C GLY A 6 -13.30 -53.06 -13.46
N ALA A 7 -12.27 -53.85 -13.06
CA ALA A 7 -10.86 -53.52 -13.12
C ALA A 7 -10.44 -52.25 -12.33
N GLY A 8 -10.50 -52.33 -11.00
CA GLY A 8 -9.57 -51.56 -10.14
C GLY A 8 -9.80 -50.06 -9.96
N ARG A 9 -10.99 -49.53 -10.24
CA ARG A 9 -11.31 -48.10 -9.93
C ARG A 9 -12.52 -48.02 -9.00
N ALA A 10 -12.33 -47.47 -7.81
CA ALA A 10 -13.40 -47.11 -6.90
C ALA A 10 -13.64 -45.60 -6.97
N VAL A 11 -14.91 -45.18 -7.11
CA VAL A 11 -15.29 -43.76 -7.00
C VAL A 11 -15.89 -43.54 -5.61
N LEU A 12 -15.19 -42.75 -4.79
CA LEU A 12 -15.69 -42.34 -3.50
C LEU A 12 -16.53 -41.05 -3.70
N ARG A 13 -17.84 -41.12 -3.50
CA ARG A 13 -18.68 -39.94 -3.39
C ARG A 13 -18.74 -39.51 -1.92
N LEU A 14 -18.07 -38.42 -1.60
CA LEU A 14 -18.26 -37.72 -0.33
C LEU A 14 -19.49 -36.81 -0.46
N PRO A 15 -20.44 -36.83 0.48
CA PRO A 15 -21.50 -35.82 0.53
C PRO A 15 -20.84 -34.45 0.82
N ILE A 16 -20.98 -33.52 -0.10
CA ILE A 16 -20.68 -32.12 0.16
C ILE A 16 -21.84 -31.66 1.02
N ALA A 17 -21.63 -31.60 2.35
CA ALA A 17 -22.52 -30.82 3.21
C ALA A 17 -22.47 -29.38 2.70
N SER A 18 -23.63 -28.83 2.35
CA SER A 18 -23.75 -27.40 2.10
C SER A 18 -23.28 -26.70 3.37
N ALA A 19 -22.09 -26.13 3.32
CA ALA A 19 -21.65 -25.21 4.37
C ALA A 19 -22.68 -24.06 4.36
N GLU A 20 -23.45 -23.96 5.43
CA GLU A 20 -24.18 -22.74 5.72
C GLU A 20 -23.15 -21.62 5.69
N GLN A 21 -23.33 -20.68 4.76
CA GLN A 21 -22.53 -19.48 4.76
C GLN A 21 -22.70 -18.82 6.13
N PRO A 22 -21.62 -18.56 6.88
CA PRO A 22 -21.77 -17.84 8.13
C PRO A 22 -22.40 -16.49 7.76
N GLU A 23 -23.55 -16.19 8.38
CA GLU A 23 -24.14 -14.86 8.33
C GLU A 23 -23.03 -13.87 8.64
N VAL A 24 -22.76 -12.97 7.68
CA VAL A 24 -21.81 -11.89 7.84
C VAL A 24 -22.31 -11.03 9.00
N ALA A 25 -21.75 -11.24 10.17
CA ALA A 25 -22.05 -10.49 11.36
C ALA A 25 -21.95 -9.00 11.07
N GLY A 26 -23.04 -8.31 11.33
CA GLY A 26 -23.28 -6.90 11.51
C GLY A 26 -22.45 -5.92 10.69
N GLN A 27 -23.16 -5.00 10.04
CA GLN A 27 -22.60 -3.75 9.54
C GLN A 27 -21.59 -3.19 10.57
N ARG A 28 -20.29 -3.51 10.38
CA ARG A 28 -19.23 -2.73 11.01
C ARG A 28 -19.39 -1.34 10.41
N ASP A 29 -19.59 -0.33 11.24
CA ASP A 29 -19.49 1.07 10.84
C ASP A 29 -18.21 1.19 10.00
N ARG A 30 -18.36 1.26 8.69
CA ARG A 30 -17.22 1.45 7.79
C ARG A 30 -16.70 2.83 8.13
N LEU A 31 -15.54 2.88 8.79
CA LEU A 31 -14.80 4.13 8.94
C LEU A 31 -14.59 4.68 7.53
N PRO A 32 -14.71 6.01 7.34
CA PRO A 32 -14.52 6.59 6.04
C PRO A 32 -13.14 6.18 5.50
N THR A 33 -13.14 5.47 4.38
CA THR A 33 -11.90 5.15 3.67
C THR A 33 -11.23 6.46 3.26
N ARG A 34 -9.88 6.48 3.23
CA ARG A 34 -9.15 7.61 2.63
C ARG A 34 -9.75 7.87 1.24
N PRO A 35 -10.12 9.12 0.89
CA PRO A 35 -10.61 9.42 -0.44
C PRO A 35 -9.54 9.01 -1.46
N GLU A 36 -9.98 8.47 -2.60
CA GLU A 36 -9.07 8.24 -3.71
C GLU A 36 -8.49 9.60 -4.12
N PHE A 37 -7.20 9.76 -3.97
CA PHE A 37 -6.51 11.03 -4.22
C PHE A 37 -5.75 10.93 -5.53
N TYR A 38 -6.25 11.58 -6.57
CA TYR A 38 -5.61 11.62 -7.88
C TYR A 38 -4.99 12.98 -8.12
N ASP A 39 -3.77 13.21 -7.60
CA ASP A 39 -2.96 14.34 -8.03
C ASP A 39 -1.98 13.89 -9.11
N PHE A 40 -2.30 14.24 -10.34
CA PHE A 40 -1.50 13.89 -11.52
C PHE A 40 -0.10 14.49 -11.49
N ALA A 41 0.07 15.66 -10.88
CA ALA A 41 1.37 16.31 -10.79
C ALA A 41 2.30 15.54 -9.83
N LEU A 42 1.74 14.97 -8.75
CA LEU A 42 2.50 14.15 -7.79
C LEU A 42 2.88 12.79 -8.35
N MET A 43 2.04 12.22 -9.23
CA MET A 43 2.28 10.92 -9.86
C MET A 43 3.00 11.00 -11.20
N HIS A 44 3.10 12.21 -11.80
CA HIS A 44 3.86 12.39 -13.04
C HIS A 44 5.35 12.39 -12.75
N GLN A 45 5.95 11.21 -12.85
CA GLN A 45 7.37 11.02 -12.62
C GLN A 45 8.12 11.00 -13.94
N ALA A 46 9.33 11.58 -13.93
CA ALA A 46 10.29 11.31 -14.98
C ALA A 46 10.58 9.79 -14.98
N LEU A 47 10.61 9.19 -16.18
CA LEU A 47 11.00 7.79 -16.29
C LEU A 47 12.40 7.61 -15.68
N PRO A 48 12.62 6.54 -14.90
CA PRO A 48 13.94 6.23 -14.38
C PRO A 48 14.93 6.00 -15.51
N THR A 49 16.23 6.07 -15.20
CA THR A 49 17.26 5.74 -16.19
C THR A 49 16.98 4.35 -16.80
N ALA A 50 17.31 4.15 -18.07
CA ALA A 50 17.10 2.88 -18.76
C ALA A 50 17.64 1.68 -17.95
N ALA A 51 18.79 1.85 -17.30
CA ALA A 51 19.39 0.81 -16.45
C ALA A 51 18.50 0.37 -15.26
N LEU A 52 17.69 1.25 -14.71
CA LEU A 52 16.73 0.93 -13.64
C LEU A 52 15.36 0.56 -14.22
N GLY A 53 14.90 1.31 -15.20
CA GLY A 53 13.56 1.18 -15.78
C GLY A 53 13.32 -0.16 -16.48
N ASP A 54 14.36 -0.73 -17.10
CA ASP A 54 14.28 -2.00 -17.81
C ASP A 54 14.51 -3.23 -16.91
N ARG A 55 14.76 -3.01 -15.60
CA ARG A 55 14.90 -4.12 -14.66
C ARG A 55 13.56 -4.80 -14.41
N PRO A 56 13.56 -6.16 -14.34
CA PRO A 56 12.37 -6.91 -13.97
C PRO A 56 11.86 -6.52 -12.59
N LEU A 57 10.55 -6.35 -12.46
CA LEU A 57 9.89 -5.98 -11.19
C LEU A 57 10.31 -6.91 -10.03
N LYS A 58 10.38 -8.23 -10.26
CA LYS A 58 10.75 -9.20 -9.22
C LYS A 58 12.20 -9.07 -8.73
N ASN A 59 13.08 -8.39 -9.47
CA ASN A 59 14.51 -8.23 -9.15
C ASN A 59 14.84 -6.88 -8.52
N LEU A 60 13.84 -6.04 -8.28
CA LEU A 60 14.00 -4.74 -7.66
C LEU A 60 13.92 -4.82 -6.13
N GLY A 61 14.59 -3.89 -5.48
CA GLY A 61 14.38 -3.60 -4.06
C GLY A 61 13.30 -2.55 -3.92
N TYR A 62 12.38 -2.77 -2.98
CA TYR A 62 11.29 -1.84 -2.69
C TYR A 62 11.28 -1.43 -1.23
N VAL A 63 10.79 -0.24 -0.95
CA VAL A 63 10.28 0.16 0.36
C VAL A 63 8.81 0.46 0.19
N VAL A 64 7.99 -0.37 0.82
CA VAL A 64 6.54 -0.15 0.91
C VAL A 64 6.28 0.68 2.14
N PHE A 65 5.55 1.78 2.01
CA PHE A 65 5.36 2.72 3.09
C PHE A 65 3.91 3.19 3.19
N ASP A 66 3.58 3.74 4.35
CA ASP A 66 2.30 4.37 4.64
C ASP A 66 2.48 5.48 5.68
N THR A 67 1.54 6.43 5.74
CA THR A 67 1.53 7.52 6.71
C THR A 67 0.19 7.64 7.41
N GLU A 68 0.21 7.94 8.73
CA GLU A 68 -0.96 8.43 9.45
C GLU A 68 -0.87 9.94 9.62
N THR A 69 -2.03 10.61 9.57
CA THR A 69 -2.10 12.08 9.49
C THR A 69 -3.17 12.66 10.40
N THR A 70 -3.08 13.96 10.71
CA THR A 70 -4.11 14.67 11.48
C THR A 70 -5.41 14.88 10.71
N GLY A 71 -5.42 14.62 9.40
CA GLY A 71 -6.57 14.76 8.52
C GLY A 71 -6.23 14.41 7.09
N LEU A 72 -7.08 14.77 6.13
CA LEU A 72 -6.98 14.29 4.76
C LEU A 72 -6.41 15.34 3.78
N ASN A 73 -6.10 16.54 4.24
CA ASN A 73 -5.77 17.64 3.36
C ASN A 73 -4.50 18.39 3.79
N ALA A 74 -3.35 17.95 3.23
CA ALA A 74 -2.06 18.58 3.46
C ALA A 74 -2.06 20.07 3.09
N ALA A 75 -2.77 20.48 2.02
CA ALA A 75 -2.87 21.88 1.60
C ALA A 75 -3.66 22.77 2.58
N GLN A 76 -4.48 22.16 3.45
CA GLN A 76 -5.19 22.86 4.52
C GLN A 76 -4.47 22.78 5.88
N GLY A 77 -3.22 22.32 5.87
CA GLY A 77 -2.37 22.26 7.04
C GLY A 77 -2.53 21.01 7.89
N ASP A 78 -3.11 19.94 7.36
CA ASP A 78 -3.00 18.63 8.00
C ASP A 78 -1.56 18.12 7.93
N GLU A 79 -1.15 17.35 8.95
CA GLU A 79 0.24 16.98 9.19
C GLU A 79 0.39 15.49 9.47
N ILE A 80 1.59 14.95 9.22
CA ILE A 80 1.94 13.56 9.48
C ILE A 80 2.08 13.34 10.99
N VAL A 81 1.49 12.27 11.52
CA VAL A 81 1.65 11.81 12.91
C VAL A 81 2.40 10.48 13.03
N GLN A 82 2.45 9.70 11.96
CA GLN A 82 3.25 8.48 11.89
C GLN A 82 3.70 8.25 10.44
N ILE A 83 4.90 7.73 10.27
CA ILE A 83 5.40 7.20 8.98
C ILE A 83 6.05 5.85 9.23
N ALA A 84 5.70 4.88 8.42
CA ALA A 84 6.32 3.56 8.48
C ALA A 84 6.64 3.02 7.09
N GLY A 85 7.55 2.06 7.06
CA GLY A 85 7.91 1.36 5.84
C GLY A 85 8.51 -0.02 6.11
N VAL A 86 8.38 -0.89 5.15
CA VAL A 86 8.97 -2.24 5.17
C VAL A 86 9.72 -2.50 3.86
N ARG A 87 10.82 -3.20 3.94
CA ARG A 87 11.65 -3.53 2.78
C ARG A 87 11.20 -4.82 2.10
N ILE A 88 11.21 -4.81 0.76
CA ILE A 88 11.08 -6.02 -0.07
C ILE A 88 12.37 -6.19 -0.86
N VAL A 89 12.96 -7.37 -0.81
CA VAL A 89 14.14 -7.75 -1.60
C VAL A 89 13.92 -9.13 -2.21
N ASN A 90 14.17 -9.27 -3.51
CA ASN A 90 14.01 -10.53 -4.24
C ASN A 90 12.63 -11.19 -4.00
N GLY A 91 11.57 -10.39 -4.05
CA GLY A 91 10.19 -10.85 -3.85
C GLY A 91 9.86 -11.30 -2.42
N ARG A 92 10.65 -10.93 -1.41
CA ARG A 92 10.42 -11.28 0.00
C ARG A 92 10.26 -10.04 0.85
N ILE A 93 9.21 -10.01 1.66
CA ILE A 93 9.02 -8.97 2.67
C ILE A 93 9.97 -9.25 3.83
N LEU A 94 10.83 -8.29 4.14
CA LEU A 94 11.79 -8.38 5.23
C LEU A 94 11.18 -7.75 6.50
N THR A 95 10.38 -8.51 7.24
CA THR A 95 9.66 -8.02 8.43
C THR A 95 10.58 -7.55 9.55
N GLY A 96 11.85 -7.93 9.55
CA GLY A 96 12.89 -7.41 10.44
C GLY A 96 13.57 -6.13 9.95
N GLU A 97 13.34 -5.70 8.72
CA GLU A 97 13.87 -4.47 8.13
C GLU A 97 12.74 -3.45 7.94
N THR A 98 12.30 -2.85 9.04
CA THR A 98 11.21 -1.88 9.07
C THR A 98 11.69 -0.53 9.55
N PHE A 99 11.01 0.50 9.11
CA PHE A 99 11.08 1.86 9.60
C PHE A 99 9.73 2.19 10.23
N GLU A 100 9.71 2.72 11.44
CA GLU A 100 8.49 3.18 12.07
C GLU A 100 8.82 4.35 13.01
N ARG A 101 8.19 5.50 12.80
CA ARG A 101 8.37 6.70 13.62
C ARG A 101 7.05 7.41 13.83
N ILE A 102 6.76 7.68 15.09
CA ILE A 102 5.74 8.67 15.49
C ILE A 102 6.36 10.06 15.35
N VAL A 103 5.57 11.00 14.85
CA VAL A 103 5.97 12.36 14.49
C VAL A 103 5.15 13.36 15.28
N HIS A 104 5.79 14.40 15.81
CA HIS A 104 5.08 15.53 16.39
C HIS A 104 4.51 16.42 15.27
N PRO A 105 3.17 16.56 15.14
CA PRO A 105 2.57 17.25 14.01
C PRO A 105 2.59 18.77 14.11
N GLY A 106 2.99 19.35 15.26
CA GLY A 106 2.95 20.79 15.50
C GLY A 106 1.54 21.37 15.67
N ARG A 107 0.51 20.52 15.73
CA ARG A 107 -0.90 20.90 15.87
C ARG A 107 -1.67 19.82 16.65
N PRO A 108 -2.83 20.14 17.25
CA PRO A 108 -3.69 19.14 17.87
C PRO A 108 -4.21 18.10 16.85
N ILE A 109 -4.34 16.86 17.30
CA ILE A 109 -4.88 15.78 16.49
C ILE A 109 -6.42 15.74 16.65
N PRO A 110 -7.19 15.91 15.57
CA PRO A 110 -8.65 15.86 15.65
C PRO A 110 -9.16 14.51 16.19
N PRO A 111 -10.24 14.49 17.00
CA PRO A 111 -10.79 13.26 17.55
C PRO A 111 -11.19 12.22 16.49
N ALA A 112 -11.58 12.67 15.28
CA ALA A 112 -11.90 11.80 14.16
C ALA A 112 -10.67 10.99 13.70
N SER A 113 -9.50 11.64 13.62
CA SER A 113 -8.23 11.00 13.25
C SER A 113 -7.76 10.05 14.36
N VAL A 114 -7.85 10.47 15.64
CA VAL A 114 -7.55 9.60 16.79
C VAL A 114 -8.42 8.34 16.76
N LYS A 115 -9.72 8.47 16.46
CA LYS A 115 -10.63 7.32 16.34
C LYS A 115 -10.19 6.36 15.22
N PHE A 116 -9.52 6.86 14.18
CA PHE A 116 -9.09 6.08 13.02
C PHE A 116 -7.79 5.31 13.29
N HIS A 117 -6.71 6.00 13.68
CA HIS A 117 -5.37 5.41 13.85
C HIS A 117 -4.93 5.24 15.31
N GLY A 118 -5.70 5.73 16.29
CA GLY A 118 -5.42 5.58 17.72
C GLY A 118 -4.31 6.44 18.28
N ILE A 119 -3.62 7.27 17.48
CA ILE A 119 -2.51 8.12 17.93
C ILE A 119 -3.09 9.39 18.56
N THR A 120 -2.72 9.66 19.81
CA THR A 120 -3.21 10.79 20.60
C THR A 120 -2.16 11.88 20.74
N ASP A 121 -2.58 13.11 21.16
CA ASP A 121 -1.67 14.23 21.44
C ASP A 121 -0.59 13.85 22.47
N ASP A 122 -0.95 13.04 23.48
CA ASP A 122 0.01 12.57 24.50
C ASP A 122 1.09 11.66 23.91
N MET A 123 0.77 10.88 22.88
CA MET A 123 1.74 10.00 22.23
C MET A 123 2.75 10.74 21.38
N VAL A 124 2.38 11.90 20.85
CA VAL A 124 3.22 12.68 19.92
C VAL A 124 3.98 13.84 20.58
N LYS A 125 3.60 14.30 21.77
CA LYS A 125 4.11 15.53 22.42
C LYS A 125 5.64 15.61 22.53
N ASP A 126 6.29 14.48 22.79
CA ASP A 126 7.74 14.40 22.98
C ASP A 126 8.45 13.75 21.77
N LYS A 127 7.76 13.65 20.63
CA LYS A 127 8.32 13.04 19.42
C LYS A 127 8.99 14.08 18.53
N PRO A 128 9.96 13.65 17.70
CA PRO A 128 10.61 14.58 16.77
C PRO A 128 9.61 15.06 15.69
N PRO A 129 9.79 16.30 15.20
CA PRO A 129 9.01 16.80 14.08
C PRO A 129 9.42 16.13 12.76
N ILE A 130 8.62 16.31 11.70
CA ILE A 130 8.84 15.65 10.40
C ILE A 130 10.19 16.02 9.78
N GLN A 131 10.70 17.24 10.01
CA GLN A 131 11.99 17.69 9.50
C GLN A 131 13.18 16.86 10.03
N VAL A 132 13.01 16.21 11.20
CA VAL A 132 14.01 15.30 11.78
C VAL A 132 13.79 13.85 11.31
N VAL A 133 12.53 13.45 11.14
CA VAL A 133 12.17 12.08 10.80
C VAL A 133 12.35 11.81 9.31
N LEU A 134 12.04 12.76 8.45
CA LEU A 134 12.07 12.58 7.00
C LEU A 134 13.47 12.27 6.45
N PRO A 135 14.57 12.88 6.93
CA PRO A 135 15.93 12.46 6.58
C PRO A 135 16.26 11.02 6.99
N GLN A 136 15.75 10.55 8.13
CA GLN A 136 15.92 9.16 8.56
C GLN A 136 15.17 8.20 7.62
N PHE A 137 13.95 8.57 7.22
CA PHE A 137 13.17 7.81 6.22
C PHE A 137 13.88 7.79 4.87
N ARG A 138 14.41 8.93 4.40
CA ARG A 138 15.22 9.00 3.15
C ARG A 138 16.42 8.05 3.20
N ASN A 139 17.11 7.97 4.34
CA ASN A 139 18.23 7.04 4.52
C ASN A 139 17.77 5.57 4.51
N PHE A 140 16.61 5.28 5.11
CA PHE A 140 16.02 3.95 5.08
C PHE A 140 15.60 3.57 3.65
N VAL A 141 14.99 4.46 2.90
CA VAL A 141 14.58 4.21 1.51
C VAL A 141 15.77 3.96 0.59
N ALA A 142 16.87 4.71 0.76
CA ALA A 142 18.06 4.65 -0.09
C ALA A 142 17.69 4.74 -1.59
N ASP A 143 18.08 3.76 -2.42
CA ASP A 143 17.82 3.72 -3.87
C ASP A 143 16.65 2.76 -4.23
N SER A 144 15.84 2.37 -3.25
CA SER A 144 14.71 1.48 -3.48
C SER A 144 13.60 2.16 -4.29
N VAL A 145 12.80 1.39 -5.01
CA VAL A 145 11.53 1.86 -5.55
C VAL A 145 10.54 1.99 -4.39
N LEU A 146 9.86 3.13 -4.29
CA LEU A 146 8.81 3.36 -3.31
C LEU A 146 7.51 2.72 -3.76
N VAL A 147 6.75 2.16 -2.82
CA VAL A 147 5.41 1.63 -3.07
C VAL A 147 4.48 2.11 -1.96
N ALA A 148 3.30 2.57 -2.32
CA ALA A 148 2.22 2.85 -1.38
C ALA A 148 0.86 2.45 -1.96
N HIS A 149 -0.16 2.44 -1.13
CA HIS A 149 -1.53 2.28 -1.59
C HIS A 149 -2.21 3.65 -1.61
N ASN A 150 -2.64 4.13 -2.79
CA ASN A 150 -3.04 5.52 -3.00
C ASN A 150 -1.88 6.50 -2.73
N ALA A 151 -0.74 6.24 -3.35
CA ALA A 151 0.55 6.90 -3.10
C ALA A 151 0.50 8.43 -3.23
N ALA A 152 -0.39 8.97 -4.06
CA ALA A 152 -0.56 10.40 -4.19
C ALA A 152 -0.99 11.06 -2.87
N PHE A 153 -1.75 10.37 -2.03
CA PHE A 153 -2.12 10.86 -0.70
C PHE A 153 -0.88 11.07 0.16
N ASP A 154 -0.07 10.05 0.37
CA ASP A 154 1.14 10.12 1.20
C ASP A 154 2.15 11.14 0.65
N LEU A 155 2.34 11.16 -0.67
CA LEU A 155 3.22 12.12 -1.33
C LEU A 155 2.74 13.57 -1.16
N SER A 156 1.44 13.82 -1.07
CA SER A 156 0.88 15.16 -0.82
C SER A 156 1.33 15.74 0.52
N PHE A 157 1.60 14.89 1.51
CA PHE A 157 2.14 15.28 2.81
C PHE A 157 3.67 15.31 2.82
N LEU A 158 4.34 14.39 2.14
CA LEU A 158 5.80 14.27 2.18
C LEU A 158 6.50 15.33 1.31
N ARG A 159 6.06 15.54 0.07
CA ARG A 159 6.70 16.45 -0.88
C ARG A 159 6.86 17.89 -0.37
N PRO A 160 5.84 18.51 0.26
CA PRO A 160 6.01 19.86 0.81
C PRO A 160 7.07 19.95 1.92
N LYS A 161 7.37 18.85 2.60
CA LYS A 161 8.34 18.80 3.71
C LYS A 161 9.78 18.55 3.27
N GLU A 162 10.02 18.14 2.02
CA GLU A 162 11.36 17.82 1.53
C GLU A 162 12.33 19.02 1.65
N GLN A 163 11.90 20.21 1.25
CA GLN A 163 12.72 21.40 1.29
C GLN A 163 13.08 21.78 2.75
N GLU A 164 12.10 21.75 3.65
CA GLU A 164 12.31 22.07 5.06
C GLU A 164 13.22 21.05 5.75
N ALA A 165 13.15 19.78 5.34
CA ALA A 165 13.97 18.70 5.86
C ALA A 165 15.37 18.62 5.18
N GLY A 166 15.63 19.45 4.16
CA GLY A 166 16.89 19.43 3.43
C GLY A 166 17.18 18.16 2.64
N ILE A 167 16.11 17.47 2.16
CA ILE A 167 16.23 16.22 1.40
C ILE A 167 15.41 16.27 0.11
N ALA A 168 15.60 15.26 -0.75
CA ALA A 168 14.73 14.99 -1.89
C ALA A 168 14.49 13.47 -2.00
N LEU A 169 13.24 13.07 -2.16
CA LEU A 169 12.82 11.70 -2.45
C LEU A 169 12.67 11.52 -3.96
N ASN A 170 13.79 11.33 -4.66
CA ASN A 170 13.83 11.19 -6.12
C ASN A 170 13.58 9.73 -6.59
N ASN A 171 13.12 8.88 -5.69
CA ASN A 171 12.86 7.48 -5.95
C ASN A 171 11.65 7.32 -6.87
N PRO A 172 11.67 6.37 -7.82
CA PRO A 172 10.46 5.97 -8.52
C PRO A 172 9.39 5.50 -7.53
N VAL A 173 8.12 5.81 -7.79
CA VAL A 173 7.00 5.43 -6.94
C VAL A 173 6.02 4.59 -7.74
N LEU A 174 5.58 3.47 -7.20
CA LEU A 174 4.48 2.66 -7.71
C LEU A 174 3.30 2.75 -6.74
N ASP A 175 2.10 2.84 -7.31
CA ASP A 175 0.85 2.87 -6.57
C ASP A 175 0.11 1.55 -6.73
N SER A 176 -0.02 0.78 -5.64
CA SER A 176 -0.69 -0.52 -5.67
C SER A 176 -2.17 -0.44 -6.05
N GLN A 177 -2.85 0.68 -5.76
CA GLN A 177 -4.24 0.90 -6.16
C GLN A 177 -4.37 1.09 -7.68
N LEU A 178 -3.48 1.88 -8.29
CA LEU A 178 -3.46 2.08 -9.74
C LEU A 178 -3.10 0.79 -10.49
N LEU A 179 -2.12 0.04 -9.98
CA LEU A 179 -1.74 -1.25 -10.55
C LEU A 179 -2.87 -2.28 -10.45
N ALA A 180 -3.58 -2.32 -9.32
CA ALA A 180 -4.72 -3.19 -9.12
C ALA A 180 -5.86 -2.89 -10.09
N ALA A 181 -6.12 -1.63 -10.38
CA ALA A 181 -7.15 -1.22 -11.35
C ALA A 181 -6.87 -1.75 -12.77
N HIS A 182 -5.60 -1.97 -13.11
CA HIS A 182 -5.25 -2.62 -14.38
C HIS A 182 -5.37 -4.16 -14.31
N VAL A 183 -5.02 -4.73 -13.16
CA VAL A 183 -5.06 -6.20 -12.97
C VAL A 183 -6.51 -6.69 -12.89
N PHE A 184 -7.40 -5.91 -12.31
CA PHE A 184 -8.79 -6.33 -12.10
C PHE A 184 -9.73 -5.43 -12.90
N GLU A 185 -10.42 -6.02 -13.86
CA GLU A 185 -11.53 -5.36 -14.54
C GLU A 185 -12.72 -5.24 -13.55
N ASN A 186 -13.36 -4.06 -13.50
CA ASN A 186 -14.56 -3.79 -12.67
C ASN A 186 -14.33 -4.10 -11.17
N ILE A 187 -13.38 -3.42 -10.56
CA ILE A 187 -13.20 -3.45 -9.11
C ILE A 187 -14.29 -2.57 -8.45
N ASP A 188 -15.18 -3.20 -7.68
CA ASP A 188 -16.19 -2.49 -6.88
C ASP A 188 -15.58 -1.88 -5.61
N ASP A 189 -14.54 -2.50 -5.05
CA ASP A 189 -13.81 -2.04 -3.86
C ASP A 189 -12.30 -2.10 -4.13
N ASN A 190 -11.72 -0.93 -4.36
CA ASN A 190 -10.30 -0.73 -4.63
C ASN A 190 -9.53 -0.30 -3.37
N SER A 191 -10.15 -0.38 -2.21
CA SER A 191 -9.49 -0.15 -0.93
C SER A 191 -8.45 -1.22 -0.63
N LEU A 192 -7.52 -0.93 0.27
CA LEU A 192 -6.52 -1.91 0.68
C LEU A 192 -7.15 -3.18 1.26
N ASP A 193 -8.25 -3.05 2.05
CA ASP A 193 -9.02 -4.18 2.58
C ASP A 193 -9.70 -5.00 1.48
N GLY A 194 -10.32 -4.31 0.50
CA GLY A 194 -10.97 -4.97 -0.65
C GLY A 194 -9.97 -5.77 -1.48
N LEU A 195 -8.79 -5.21 -1.73
CA LEU A 195 -7.71 -5.90 -2.45
C LEU A 195 -7.15 -7.07 -1.64
N ALA A 196 -6.90 -6.89 -0.34
CA ALA A 196 -6.41 -7.96 0.54
C ALA A 196 -7.40 -9.13 0.57
N TYR A 197 -8.68 -8.85 0.74
CA TYR A 197 -9.74 -9.86 0.70
C TYR A 197 -9.75 -10.62 -0.65
N ARG A 198 -9.74 -9.89 -1.77
CA ARG A 198 -9.75 -10.46 -3.12
C ARG A 198 -8.54 -11.36 -3.38
N LEU A 199 -7.38 -11.01 -2.85
CA LEU A 199 -6.12 -11.72 -3.02
C LEU A 199 -5.88 -12.82 -1.97
N GLY A 200 -6.80 -13.00 -1.01
CA GLY A 200 -6.66 -13.98 0.07
C GLY A 200 -5.54 -13.66 1.04
N ILE A 201 -5.30 -12.39 1.31
CA ILE A 201 -4.28 -11.89 2.24
C ILE A 201 -4.94 -11.62 3.60
N ASP A 202 -4.31 -12.13 4.67
CA ASP A 202 -4.79 -11.90 6.02
C ASP A 202 -4.70 -10.41 6.40
N ILE A 203 -5.80 -9.90 6.95
CA ILE A 203 -5.92 -8.51 7.39
C ILE A 203 -5.52 -8.44 8.86
N ALA A 204 -4.32 -7.93 9.14
CA ALA A 204 -3.81 -7.74 10.51
C ALA A 204 -3.16 -6.36 10.65
N GLY A 205 -3.26 -5.77 11.84
CA GLY A 205 -2.58 -4.51 12.18
C GLY A 205 -3.09 -3.27 11.43
N ARG A 206 -4.34 -3.29 10.93
CA ARG A 206 -4.95 -2.17 10.22
C ARG A 206 -4.99 -0.88 11.06
N HIS A 207 -4.92 0.24 10.35
CA HIS A 207 -4.92 1.59 10.93
C HIS A 207 -3.70 1.87 11.82
N THR A 208 -2.58 1.25 11.46
CA THR A 208 -1.25 1.67 11.86
C THR A 208 -0.38 1.75 10.60
N ALA A 209 0.45 2.77 10.47
CA ALA A 209 1.25 2.94 9.26
C ALA A 209 2.10 1.69 8.94
N LEU A 210 2.64 0.98 9.96
CA LEU A 210 3.40 -0.24 9.71
C LEU A 210 2.51 -1.41 9.28
N GLY A 211 1.33 -1.58 9.89
CA GLY A 211 0.39 -2.63 9.52
C GLY A 211 -0.12 -2.45 8.09
N ASP A 212 -0.43 -1.22 7.70
CA ASP A 212 -0.89 -0.89 6.36
C ASP A 212 0.23 -1.00 5.32
N ALA A 213 1.48 -0.63 5.66
CA ALA A 213 2.63 -0.87 4.81
C ALA A 213 2.91 -2.38 4.60
N LEU A 214 2.79 -3.21 5.64
CA LEU A 214 2.96 -4.66 5.54
C LEU A 214 1.88 -5.31 4.68
N MET A 215 0.61 -4.90 4.85
CA MET A 215 -0.48 -5.39 4.02
C MET A 215 -0.31 -4.94 2.57
N THR A 216 0.03 -3.67 2.34
CA THR A 216 0.33 -3.14 1.01
C THR A 216 1.47 -3.92 0.36
N ALA A 217 2.50 -4.30 1.12
CA ALA A 217 3.61 -5.11 0.62
C ALA A 217 3.15 -6.50 0.15
N ALA A 218 2.27 -7.16 0.91
CA ALA A 218 1.71 -8.45 0.53
C ALA A 218 0.81 -8.33 -0.72
N VAL A 219 -0.06 -7.32 -0.76
CA VAL A 219 -0.89 -7.00 -1.94
C VAL A 219 -0.02 -6.72 -3.16
N PHE A 220 1.00 -5.87 -3.01
CA PHE A 220 1.90 -5.50 -4.11
C PHE A 220 2.63 -6.71 -4.71
N LEU A 221 3.15 -7.64 -3.90
CA LEU A 221 3.80 -8.84 -4.40
C LEU A 221 2.85 -9.70 -5.24
N ARG A 222 1.59 -9.85 -4.79
CA ARG A 222 0.58 -10.57 -5.58
C ARG A 222 0.24 -9.84 -6.87
N LEU A 223 0.19 -8.52 -6.85
CA LEU A 223 -0.02 -7.72 -8.06
C LEU A 223 1.14 -7.88 -9.05
N VAL A 224 2.40 -7.91 -8.59
CA VAL A 224 3.57 -8.15 -9.46
C VAL A 224 3.47 -9.50 -10.18
N GLU A 225 3.07 -10.57 -9.49
CA GLU A 225 2.84 -11.88 -10.11
C GLU A 225 1.75 -11.81 -11.20
N LEU A 226 0.64 -11.13 -10.92
CA LEU A 226 -0.46 -10.99 -11.88
C LEU A 226 -0.09 -10.09 -13.07
N LEU A 227 0.67 -9.02 -12.84
CA LEU A 227 1.18 -8.13 -13.88
C LEU A 227 2.13 -8.87 -14.84
N GLU A 228 3.01 -9.72 -14.33
CA GLU A 228 3.89 -10.56 -15.15
C GLU A 228 3.09 -11.46 -16.10
N THR A 229 1.97 -12.04 -15.66
CA THR A 229 1.09 -12.85 -16.52
C THR A 229 0.43 -12.04 -17.65
N ARG A 230 0.39 -10.72 -17.51
CA ARG A 230 -0.15 -9.77 -18.49
C ARG A 230 0.93 -9.08 -19.34
N GLY A 231 2.18 -9.52 -19.20
CA GLY A 231 3.31 -8.98 -19.96
C GLY A 231 3.91 -7.68 -19.39
N VAL A 232 3.45 -7.21 -18.23
CA VAL A 232 4.03 -6.07 -17.50
C VAL A 232 5.11 -6.60 -16.57
N THR A 233 6.35 -6.54 -17.02
CA THR A 233 7.47 -7.21 -16.35
C THR A 233 8.56 -6.27 -15.85
N THR A 234 8.61 -5.03 -16.34
CA THR A 234 9.65 -4.05 -16.01
C THR A 234 9.09 -2.84 -15.25
N LEU A 235 9.98 -2.10 -14.59
CA LEU A 235 9.61 -0.89 -13.85
C LEU A 235 9.00 0.18 -14.78
N ASN A 236 9.60 0.41 -15.97
CA ASN A 236 9.07 1.36 -16.93
C ASN A 236 7.64 1.00 -17.35
N GLN A 237 7.37 -0.28 -17.66
CA GLN A 237 6.03 -0.72 -18.03
C GLN A 237 5.02 -0.50 -16.88
N ALA A 238 5.41 -0.74 -15.64
CA ALA A 238 4.53 -0.51 -14.48
C ALA A 238 4.25 0.98 -14.24
N ILE A 239 5.25 1.86 -14.44
CA ILE A 239 5.08 3.32 -14.34
C ILE A 239 4.18 3.83 -15.47
N GLU A 240 4.43 3.43 -16.71
CA GLU A 240 3.59 3.80 -17.87
C GLU A 240 2.14 3.38 -17.67
N LEU A 241 1.94 2.17 -17.15
CA LEU A 241 0.63 1.64 -16.84
C LEU A 241 -0.11 2.49 -15.80
N SER A 242 0.57 2.87 -14.72
CA SER A 242 0.02 3.76 -13.70
C SER A 242 -0.38 5.11 -14.31
N ASN A 243 0.47 5.69 -15.17
CA ASN A 243 0.21 6.95 -15.86
C ASN A 243 -1.02 6.86 -16.77
N VAL A 244 -1.20 5.76 -17.52
CA VAL A 244 -2.38 5.53 -18.37
C VAL A 244 -3.63 5.39 -17.52
N THR A 245 -3.59 4.64 -16.42
CA THR A 245 -4.73 4.46 -15.52
C THR A 245 -5.20 5.80 -14.96
N VAL A 246 -4.27 6.66 -14.59
CA VAL A 246 -4.53 8.02 -14.14
C VAL A 246 -5.20 8.86 -15.24
N ALA A 247 -4.72 8.79 -16.47
CA ALA A 247 -5.27 9.55 -17.60
C ALA A 247 -6.71 9.13 -17.99
N LEU A 248 -7.06 7.85 -17.83
CA LEU A 248 -8.38 7.32 -18.16
C LEU A 248 -9.45 7.64 -17.11
N ARG A 249 -9.05 8.03 -15.89
CA ARG A 249 -9.97 8.40 -14.80
C ARG A 249 -10.25 9.91 -14.71
N ARG A 250 -9.69 10.69 -15.64
CA ARG A 250 -10.02 12.11 -15.87
C ARG A 250 -11.36 12.22 -16.61
#